data_8c322217dc5c5a4c4b20e1ee9e9f7c31
#
_entry.id   8c322217dc5c5a4c4b20e1ee9e9f7c31
#
_cell.length_a   1.000
_cell.length_b   1.000
_cell.length_c   1.000
_cell.angle_alpha   90.00
_cell.angle_beta   90.00
_cell.angle_gamma   90.00
#
_symmetry.space_group_name_H-M   'P 1'
#
loop_
_entity.id
_entity.type
_entity.pdbx_description
1 polymer ?
#
loop_
_entity_poly.entity_id
_entity_poly.type
_entity_poly.pdbx_seq_one_letter_code
_entity_poly.pdbx_strand_id
1 'polypeptide(L)'
;VCACVNIYPEMYPMFFWPLKENKIDGSKEVVMIVKTLKSKYNELEKEIYNIHTYDVPCIIAIPTYKVNKDYLDWIEGEIKIVDK
;
A
#
# COMPACT_ATOMS: atom_id res chain seq x y z
N VAL A 1 7.70 0.92 10.49
CA VAL A 1 8.14 0.59 9.12
C VAL A 1 7.66 1.60 8.07
N CYS A 2 6.81 2.53 8.41
CA CYS A 2 6.39 3.59 7.49
C CYS A 2 6.30 4.93 8.20
N ALA A 3 6.40 6.01 7.42
CA ALA A 3 6.37 7.36 7.97
C ALA A 3 4.99 8.00 7.84
N CYS A 4 4.26 7.68 6.79
CA CYS A 4 2.99 8.32 6.50
C CYS A 4 2.09 7.36 5.73
N VAL A 5 0.82 7.36 6.08
CA VAL A 5 -0.18 6.56 5.40
C VAL A 5 -1.33 7.46 4.98
N ASN A 6 -1.70 7.40 3.72
CA ASN A 6 -2.91 8.03 3.22
C ASN A 6 -3.94 6.93 2.98
N ILE A 7 -5.17 7.19 3.36
CA ILE A 7 -6.25 6.22 3.23
C ILE A 7 -7.31 6.78 2.29
N TYR A 8 -7.62 6.04 1.26
CA TYR A 8 -8.74 6.33 0.38
C TYR A 8 -9.90 5.44 0.85
N PRO A 9 -10.86 5.98 1.59
CA PRO A 9 -11.80 5.16 2.37
C PRO A 9 -12.85 4.45 1.53
N GLU A 10 -13.01 4.84 0.27
CA GLU A 10 -14.08 4.27 -0.54
C GLU A 10 -13.67 4.25 -2.00
N MET A 11 -13.44 3.05 -2.52
CA MET A 11 -13.18 2.81 -3.92
C MET A 11 -14.01 1.63 -4.41
N TYR A 12 -14.28 1.62 -5.70
CA TYR A 12 -15.06 0.56 -6.33
C TYR A 12 -14.24 -0.05 -7.46
N PRO A 13 -13.35 -1.00 -7.16
CA PRO A 13 -12.62 -1.71 -8.22
C PRO A 13 -13.61 -2.54 -9.02
N MET A 14 -13.45 -2.56 -10.32
CA MET A 14 -14.31 -3.32 -11.21
C MET A 14 -13.55 -4.53 -11.71
N PHE A 15 -14.13 -5.71 -11.54
CA PHE A 15 -13.53 -6.97 -11.95
C PHE A 15 -14.27 -7.53 -13.15
N PHE A 16 -13.50 -7.96 -14.13
CA PHE A 16 -14.07 -8.64 -15.29
C PHE A 16 -13.86 -10.14 -15.14
N TRP A 17 -14.96 -10.88 -15.15
CA TRP A 17 -14.92 -12.33 -14.98
C TRP A 17 -15.40 -13.02 -16.26
N PRO A 18 -14.52 -13.18 -17.27
CA PRO A 18 -14.95 -13.73 -18.56
C PRO A 18 -15.43 -15.17 -18.50
N LEU A 19 -14.99 -15.91 -17.50
CA LEU A 19 -15.42 -17.30 -17.29
C LEU A 19 -16.76 -17.40 -16.55
N LYS A 20 -17.28 -16.28 -16.06
CA LYS A 20 -18.53 -16.19 -15.32
C LYS A 20 -19.46 -15.19 -15.99
N GLU A 21 -19.98 -15.56 -17.17
CA GLU A 21 -21.00 -14.77 -17.85
C GLU A 21 -20.55 -13.40 -18.38
N ASN A 22 -19.27 -13.15 -18.52
CA ASN A 22 -18.72 -11.88 -19.03
C ASN A 22 -19.23 -10.65 -18.28
N LYS A 23 -19.42 -10.77 -16.98
CA LYS A 23 -19.87 -9.66 -16.15
C LYS A 23 -18.71 -8.88 -15.58
N ILE A 24 -18.94 -7.58 -15.39
CA ILE A 24 -18.05 -6.75 -14.59
C ILE A 24 -18.57 -6.80 -13.17
N ASP A 25 -17.76 -7.27 -12.26
CA ASP A 25 -18.08 -7.31 -10.85
C ASP A 25 -17.33 -6.21 -10.12
N GLY A 26 -17.91 -5.69 -9.04
CA GLY A 26 -17.28 -4.63 -8.27
C GLY A 26 -17.67 -4.73 -6.80
N SER A 27 -16.80 -4.25 -5.96
CA SER A 27 -17.04 -4.21 -4.52
C SER A 27 -16.45 -2.93 -3.94
N LYS A 28 -16.97 -2.53 -2.78
CA LYS A 28 -16.42 -1.38 -2.08
C LYS A 28 -15.12 -1.77 -1.38
N GLU A 29 -14.08 -1.01 -1.62
CA GLU A 29 -12.76 -1.27 -1.03
C GLU A 29 -12.14 -0.01 -0.44
N VAL A 30 -11.14 -0.23 0.40
CA VAL A 30 -10.31 0.84 0.97
C VAL A 30 -8.93 0.72 0.36
N VAL A 31 -8.39 1.83 -0.13
CA VAL A 31 -7.02 1.88 -0.64
C VAL A 31 -6.13 2.57 0.37
N MET A 32 -5.01 1.95 0.66
CA MET A 32 -4.00 2.50 1.56
C MET A 32 -2.73 2.79 0.77
N ILE A 33 -2.30 4.04 0.81
CA ILE A 33 -1.04 4.46 0.22
C ILE A 33 -0.04 4.66 1.35
N VAL A 34 0.98 3.82 1.38
CA VAL A 34 1.98 3.82 2.45
C VAL A 34 3.27 4.41 1.92
N LYS A 35 3.78 5.41 2.62
CA LYS A 35 5.04 6.05 2.26
C LYS A 35 6.14 5.52 3.17
N THR A 36 7.12 4.86 2.56
CA THR A 36 8.20 4.22 3.30
C THR A 36 9.47 4.18 2.45
N LEU A 37 10.53 3.61 3.01
CA LEU A 37 11.79 3.41 2.31
C LEU A 37 11.80 2.03 1.64
N LYS A 38 12.51 1.93 0.52
CA LYS A 38 12.66 0.66 -0.20
C LYS A 38 13.15 -0.46 0.71
N SER A 39 14.07 -0.16 1.62
CA SER A 39 14.64 -1.14 2.55
C SER A 39 13.61 -1.70 3.54
N LYS A 40 12.46 -1.06 3.69
CA LYS A 40 11.41 -1.49 4.63
C LYS A 40 10.27 -2.25 3.98
N TYR A 41 10.31 -2.43 2.67
CA TYR A 41 9.22 -3.04 1.93
C TYR A 41 8.90 -4.45 2.43
N ASN A 42 9.91 -5.29 2.62
CA ASN A 42 9.70 -6.67 3.02
C ASN A 42 9.01 -6.78 4.39
N GLU A 43 9.43 -5.95 5.34
CA GLU A 43 8.79 -5.90 6.66
C GLU A 43 7.35 -5.42 6.56
N LEU A 44 7.12 -4.39 5.76
CA LEU A 44 5.77 -3.84 5.56
C LEU A 44 4.84 -4.85 4.93
N GLU A 45 5.29 -5.53 3.88
CA GLU A 45 4.51 -6.58 3.22
C GLU A 45 4.09 -7.66 4.21
N LYS A 46 5.02 -8.12 5.03
CA LYS A 46 4.75 -9.14 6.04
C LYS A 46 3.70 -8.67 7.04
N GLU A 47 3.80 -7.42 7.51
CA GLU A 47 2.82 -6.88 8.44
C GLU A 47 1.43 -6.76 7.82
N ILE A 48 1.35 -6.39 6.55
CA ILE A 48 0.07 -6.31 5.85
C ILE A 48 -0.56 -7.68 5.72
N TYR A 49 0.21 -8.70 5.35
CA TYR A 49 -0.31 -10.07 5.28
C TYR A 49 -0.86 -10.57 6.62
N ASN A 50 -0.24 -10.14 7.72
CA ASN A 50 -0.68 -10.57 9.05
C ASN A 50 -2.06 -10.01 9.43
N ILE A 51 -2.43 -8.87 8.89
CA ILE A 51 -3.68 -8.19 9.27
C ILE A 51 -4.73 -8.16 8.16
N HIS A 52 -4.35 -8.48 6.93
CA HIS A 52 -5.28 -8.44 5.81
C HIS A 52 -6.23 -9.64 5.82
N THR A 53 -7.48 -9.40 5.46
CA THR A 53 -8.52 -10.43 5.49
C THR A 53 -8.63 -11.25 4.20
N TYR A 54 -8.00 -10.81 3.12
CA TYR A 54 -8.04 -11.51 1.85
C TYR A 54 -6.94 -12.56 1.76
N ASP A 55 -7.23 -13.67 1.08
CA ASP A 55 -6.22 -14.69 0.80
C ASP A 55 -5.14 -14.16 -0.14
N VAL A 56 -5.54 -13.33 -1.10
CA VAL A 56 -4.63 -12.71 -2.06
C VAL A 56 -4.82 -11.19 -2.03
N PRO A 57 -4.18 -10.48 -1.11
CA PRO A 57 -4.25 -9.03 -1.11
C PRO A 57 -3.44 -8.42 -2.24
N CYS A 58 -3.84 -7.24 -2.70
CA CYS A 58 -3.07 -6.49 -3.68
C CYS A 58 -2.07 -5.60 -2.93
N ILE A 59 -0.79 -5.93 -3.03
CA ILE A 59 0.29 -5.16 -2.44
C ILE A 59 1.29 -4.85 -3.53
N ILE A 60 1.40 -3.57 -3.90
CA ILE A 60 2.26 -3.12 -4.99
C ILE A 60 3.16 -2.03 -4.46
N ALA A 61 4.45 -2.14 -4.73
CA ALA A 61 5.40 -1.08 -4.43
C ALA A 61 5.71 -0.31 -5.72
N ILE A 62 5.55 1.00 -5.66
CA ILE A 62 5.82 1.88 -6.78
C ILE A 62 7.03 2.74 -6.42
N PRO A 63 8.16 2.60 -7.12
CA PRO A 63 9.31 3.43 -6.84
C PRO A 63 9.05 4.85 -7.30
N THR A 64 9.52 5.83 -6.52
CA THR A 64 9.42 7.22 -6.90
C THR A 64 10.59 7.61 -7.80
N TYR A 65 10.32 8.39 -8.82
CA TYR A 65 11.39 8.91 -9.68
C TYR A 65 12.18 10.01 -8.97
N LYS A 66 11.49 10.91 -8.29
CA LYS A 66 12.12 11.98 -7.53
C LYS A 66 11.33 12.26 -6.27
N VAL A 67 12.05 12.62 -5.23
CA VAL A 67 11.48 13.11 -3.98
C VAL A 67 12.28 14.34 -3.59
N ASN A 68 11.61 15.40 -3.17
CA ASN A 68 12.30 16.58 -2.69
C ASN A 68 13.07 16.24 -1.41
N LYS A 69 14.23 16.89 -1.25
CA LYS A 69 15.16 16.55 -0.17
C LYS A 69 14.55 16.66 1.22
N ASP A 70 13.81 17.72 1.47
CA ASP A 70 13.24 17.94 2.80
C ASP A 70 12.28 16.83 3.19
N TYR A 71 11.46 16.37 2.26
CA TYR A 71 10.52 15.30 2.53
C TYR A 71 11.23 13.96 2.73
N LEU A 72 12.24 13.68 1.92
CA LEU A 72 13.03 12.46 2.07
C LEU A 72 13.74 12.41 3.42
N ASP A 73 14.35 13.51 3.83
CA ASP A 73 15.00 13.62 5.12
C ASP A 73 14.00 13.39 6.27
N TRP A 74 12.81 13.94 6.14
CA TRP A 74 11.75 13.73 7.13
C TRP A 74 11.34 12.26 7.21
N ILE A 75 11.11 11.61 6.06
CA ILE A 75 10.73 10.19 6.04
C ILE A 75 11.81 9.33 6.69
N GLU A 76 13.05 9.54 6.34
CA GLU A 76 14.16 8.79 6.90
C GLU A 76 14.25 8.97 8.41
N GLY A 77 14.09 10.20 8.88
CA GLY A 77 14.10 10.48 10.30
C GLY A 77 12.97 9.82 11.07
N GLU A 78 11.75 9.88 10.53
CA GLU A 78 10.59 9.29 11.16
C GLU A 78 10.69 7.76 11.23
N ILE A 79 11.13 7.12 10.16
CA ILE A 79 11.30 5.67 10.13
C ILE A 79 12.34 5.22 11.14
N LYS A 80 13.44 5.93 11.29
CA LYS A 80 14.46 5.62 12.31
C LYS A 80 13.89 5.70 13.71
N ILE A 81 13.02 6.67 13.99
CA ILE A 81 12.41 6.84 15.31
C ILE A 81 11.43 5.69 15.58
N VAL A 82 10.60 5.36 14.61
CA VAL A 82 9.56 4.34 14.76
C VAL A 82 10.15 2.93 14.86
N ASP A 83 11.25 2.67 14.15
CA ASP A 83 11.85 1.31 14.07
C ASP A 83 12.90 1.03 15.15
N LYS A 84 13.01 1.88 16.14
CA LYS A 84 13.95 1.66 17.26
C LYS A 84 13.54 0.48 18.12
#